data_6f970426fbdbcc31314a286948f24d42
#
_entry.id   6f970426fbdbcc31314a286948f24d42
#
_cell.length_a   1.000
_cell.length_b   1.000
_cell.length_c   1.000
_cell.angle_alpha   90.00
_cell.angle_beta   90.00
_cell.angle_gamma   90.00
#
_symmetry.space_group_name_H-M   'P 1'
#
loop_
_entity.id
_entity.type
_entity.pdbx_description
1 polymer ?
#
loop_
_entity_poly.entity_id
_entity_poly.type
_entity_poly.pdbx_seq_one_letter_code
_entity_poly.pdbx_strand_id
1 'polypeptide(L)'
;MLKYYTAISVIVWLALLILCTLVYENDRINTRKRKIFYLTYVLIFIASLAEWVGVYISGITGIPAVCLRIVKCIDYILTPIAGAALVGQMRLRNVWTKILNVVILFNTLIQLVSFFTGWMTKVDEKHYYHHGPLYNIYIGEYVIVLLLVIILFLNYGKNFRKQNRLSIYLVMVFMLVGIIMQEGLGKDVRTAYLAMTIGATLMFIHSTEYSQQKKDDELLEQRIQIKTDALTGLLSRYAYNNALDKYTTDMPESLVAFSIDINGLKRVNDTLGHEAGDELICGAAACIKNVFDEVGSCYRTGGDEFIVLASMSKNEAVKCVQDIEKLTKNWTGSLVDSLALSVGYAVLEEHKDCNCSELIQVADKQMYMAKDEYYRTTKIDRRKS
;
A
#
# COMPACT_ATOMS: atom_id res chain seq x y z
N MET A 1 -14.53 -31.36 32.57
CA MET A 1 -14.08 -29.96 32.48
C MET A 1 -12.62 -29.85 32.05
N LEU A 2 -11.62 -30.31 32.80
CA LEU A 2 -10.19 -30.19 32.48
C LEU A 2 -9.84 -30.79 31.08
N LYS A 3 -10.38 -31.96 30.70
CA LYS A 3 -10.14 -32.59 29.39
C LYS A 3 -10.60 -31.70 28.22
N TYR A 4 -11.75 -31.06 28.33
CA TYR A 4 -12.31 -30.17 27.31
C TYR A 4 -11.45 -28.90 27.20
N TYR A 5 -11.09 -28.30 28.33
CA TYR A 5 -10.23 -27.12 28.35
C TYR A 5 -8.82 -27.41 27.79
N THR A 6 -8.22 -28.55 28.14
CA THR A 6 -6.95 -28.97 27.57
C THR A 6 -7.01 -29.12 26.06
N ALA A 7 -8.10 -29.70 25.52
CA ALA A 7 -8.28 -29.82 24.07
C ALA A 7 -8.32 -28.44 23.38
N ILE A 8 -9.04 -27.47 23.93
CA ILE A 8 -9.07 -26.10 23.41
C ILE A 8 -7.68 -25.47 23.47
N SER A 9 -6.97 -25.60 24.59
CA SER A 9 -5.62 -25.03 24.76
C SER A 9 -4.62 -25.62 23.73
N VAL A 10 -4.67 -26.92 23.51
CA VAL A 10 -3.82 -27.57 22.48
C VAL A 10 -4.14 -27.04 21.08
N ILE A 11 -5.41 -26.85 20.73
CA ILE A 11 -5.81 -26.25 19.44
C ILE A 11 -5.26 -24.83 19.32
N VAL A 12 -5.36 -24.00 20.39
CA VAL A 12 -4.78 -22.66 20.43
C VAL A 12 -3.28 -22.69 20.16
N TRP A 13 -2.54 -23.55 20.84
CA TRP A 13 -1.08 -23.64 20.69
C TRP A 13 -0.65 -24.11 19.31
N LEU A 14 -1.35 -25.08 18.74
CA LEU A 14 -1.12 -25.54 17.36
C LEU A 14 -1.42 -24.43 16.35
N ALA A 15 -2.52 -23.68 16.52
CA ALA A 15 -2.86 -22.56 15.68
C ALA A 15 -1.81 -21.45 15.74
N LEU A 16 -1.27 -21.12 16.93
CA LEU A 16 -0.20 -20.15 17.09
C LEU A 16 1.12 -20.61 16.41
N LEU A 17 1.42 -21.92 16.47
CA LEU A 17 2.56 -22.49 15.76
C LEU A 17 2.40 -22.33 14.24
N ILE A 18 1.23 -22.66 13.70
CA ILE A 18 0.91 -22.46 12.27
C ILE A 18 1.04 -20.99 11.89
N LEU A 19 0.55 -20.07 12.73
CA LEU A 19 0.71 -18.63 12.48
C LEU A 19 2.18 -18.20 12.46
N CYS A 20 3.03 -18.78 13.31
CA CYS A 20 4.47 -18.53 13.27
C CYS A 20 5.08 -18.98 11.93
N THR A 21 4.70 -20.16 11.42
CA THR A 21 5.19 -20.62 10.10
C THR A 21 4.71 -19.73 8.96
N LEU A 22 3.42 -19.32 8.97
CA LEU A 22 2.87 -18.40 7.97
C LEU A 22 3.57 -17.04 7.97
N VAL A 23 3.95 -16.52 9.14
CA VAL A 23 4.75 -15.28 9.25
C VAL A 23 6.17 -15.49 8.73
N TYR A 24 6.77 -16.67 8.95
CA TYR A 24 8.10 -17.02 8.45
C TYR A 24 8.14 -17.08 6.93
N GLU A 25 7.21 -17.79 6.33
CA GLU A 25 7.11 -18.02 4.88
C GLU A 25 6.68 -16.78 4.10
N ASN A 26 6.11 -15.77 4.76
CA ASN A 26 5.62 -14.58 4.10
C ASN A 26 6.74 -13.55 3.86
N ASP A 27 7.36 -13.56 2.68
CA ASP A 27 8.41 -12.62 2.29
C ASP A 27 7.92 -11.17 2.10
N ARG A 28 6.61 -10.95 2.04
CA ARG A 28 5.99 -9.62 1.89
C ARG A 28 5.99 -8.82 3.19
N ILE A 29 6.22 -9.49 4.32
CA ILE A 29 6.26 -8.87 5.65
C ILE A 29 7.70 -8.44 5.96
N ASN A 30 7.89 -7.14 6.21
CA ASN A 30 9.20 -6.64 6.60
C ASN A 30 9.63 -7.16 7.99
N THR A 31 10.93 -7.24 8.24
CA THR A 31 11.53 -7.78 9.47
C THR A 31 10.96 -7.17 10.76
N ARG A 32 10.62 -5.87 10.75
CA ARG A 32 10.06 -5.20 11.92
C ARG A 32 8.62 -5.62 12.21
N LYS A 33 7.79 -5.81 11.18
CA LYS A 33 6.42 -6.34 11.34
C LYS A 33 6.47 -7.80 11.79
N ARG A 34 7.36 -8.61 11.23
CA ARG A 34 7.56 -10.03 11.58
C ARG A 34 7.86 -10.20 13.08
N LYS A 35 8.73 -9.36 13.65
CA LYS A 35 9.02 -9.36 15.10
C LYS A 35 7.77 -9.06 15.95
N ILE A 36 6.92 -8.13 15.53
CA ILE A 36 5.68 -7.79 16.26
C ILE A 36 4.70 -8.97 16.26
N PHE A 37 4.52 -9.66 15.12
CA PHE A 37 3.68 -10.84 15.04
C PHE A 37 4.19 -11.95 15.95
N TYR A 38 5.48 -12.30 15.90
CA TYR A 38 6.06 -13.31 16.77
C TYR A 38 5.89 -12.95 18.25
N LEU A 39 6.19 -11.70 18.62
CA LEU A 39 6.01 -11.25 20.01
C LEU A 39 4.55 -11.45 20.46
N THR A 40 3.58 -11.08 19.63
CA THR A 40 2.16 -11.26 19.95
C THR A 40 1.80 -12.72 20.15
N TYR A 41 2.24 -13.61 19.24
CA TYR A 41 1.91 -15.03 19.33
C TYR A 41 2.57 -15.71 20.53
N VAL A 42 3.82 -15.37 20.83
CA VAL A 42 4.52 -15.84 22.03
C VAL A 42 3.82 -15.36 23.30
N LEU A 43 3.38 -14.12 23.37
CA LEU A 43 2.65 -13.58 24.51
C LEU A 43 1.30 -14.29 24.72
N ILE A 44 0.53 -14.53 23.66
CA ILE A 44 -0.72 -15.30 23.74
C ILE A 44 -0.44 -16.74 24.18
N PHE A 45 0.61 -17.37 23.67
CA PHE A 45 1.00 -18.73 24.06
C PHE A 45 1.35 -18.81 25.55
N ILE A 46 2.23 -17.93 26.04
CA ILE A 46 2.65 -17.96 27.46
C ILE A 46 1.48 -17.64 28.39
N ALA A 47 0.63 -16.67 28.04
CA ALA A 47 -0.56 -16.33 28.80
C ALA A 47 -1.56 -17.49 28.87
N SER A 48 -1.86 -18.13 27.73
CA SER A 48 -2.76 -19.29 27.67
C SER A 48 -2.18 -20.52 28.41
N LEU A 49 -0.86 -20.71 28.37
CA LEU A 49 -0.17 -21.76 29.10
C LEU A 49 -0.26 -21.51 30.61
N ALA A 50 -0.04 -20.26 31.07
CA ALA A 50 -0.18 -19.88 32.47
C ALA A 50 -1.59 -20.12 32.99
N GLU A 51 -2.63 -19.73 32.21
CA GLU A 51 -4.02 -20.02 32.58
C GLU A 51 -4.26 -21.53 32.68
N TRP A 52 -3.83 -22.32 31.69
CA TRP A 52 -3.99 -23.77 31.67
C TRP A 52 -3.29 -24.44 32.84
N VAL A 53 -2.02 -24.09 33.13
CA VAL A 53 -1.26 -24.61 34.27
C VAL A 53 -1.97 -24.24 35.58
N GLY A 54 -2.45 -23.00 35.73
CA GLY A 54 -3.19 -22.54 36.89
C GLY A 54 -4.46 -23.34 37.17
N VAL A 55 -5.20 -23.75 36.13
CA VAL A 55 -6.36 -24.63 36.24
C VAL A 55 -5.93 -26.06 36.60
N TYR A 56 -4.85 -26.55 35.97
CA TYR A 56 -4.37 -27.92 36.17
C TYR A 56 -3.88 -28.16 37.60
N ILE A 57 -3.09 -27.24 38.20
CA ILE A 57 -2.52 -27.40 39.55
C ILE A 57 -3.48 -26.99 40.68
N SER A 58 -4.61 -26.35 40.36
CA SER A 58 -5.61 -25.93 41.37
C SER A 58 -6.22 -27.14 42.08
N GLY A 59 -6.16 -27.15 43.42
CA GLY A 59 -6.67 -28.23 44.26
C GLY A 59 -5.72 -29.42 44.42
N ILE A 60 -4.49 -29.37 43.91
CA ILE A 60 -3.47 -30.40 44.13
C ILE A 60 -2.60 -30.02 45.34
N THR A 61 -2.86 -30.66 46.49
CA THR A 61 -2.17 -30.38 47.76
C THR A 61 -0.70 -30.78 47.78
N GLY A 62 -0.25 -31.63 46.83
CA GLY A 62 1.17 -32.02 46.68
C GLY A 62 2.05 -30.93 46.03
N ILE A 63 1.47 -29.88 45.49
CA ILE A 63 2.18 -28.74 44.85
C ILE A 63 2.19 -27.56 45.81
N PRO A 64 3.31 -26.87 46.07
CA PRO A 64 3.33 -25.72 46.95
C PRO A 64 2.34 -24.61 46.49
N ALA A 65 1.58 -24.02 47.41
CA ALA A 65 0.59 -22.94 47.09
C ALA A 65 1.24 -21.74 46.40
N VAL A 66 2.53 -21.51 46.62
CA VAL A 66 3.31 -20.46 45.95
C VAL A 66 3.37 -20.68 44.44
N CYS A 67 3.43 -21.92 43.96
CA CYS A 67 3.41 -22.21 42.51
C CYS A 67 2.12 -21.72 41.86
N LEU A 68 0.96 -21.96 42.49
CA LEU A 68 -0.32 -21.46 41.99
C LEU A 68 -0.39 -19.91 42.00
N ARG A 69 0.17 -19.27 43.06
CA ARG A 69 0.26 -17.80 43.12
C ARG A 69 1.14 -17.23 41.99
N ILE A 70 2.30 -17.84 41.72
CA ILE A 70 3.18 -17.42 40.61
C ILE A 70 2.46 -17.51 39.29
N VAL A 71 1.84 -18.65 39.01
CA VAL A 71 1.14 -18.90 37.74
C VAL A 71 -0.01 -17.93 37.55
N LYS A 72 -0.79 -17.67 38.62
CA LYS A 72 -1.90 -16.71 38.57
C LYS A 72 -1.41 -15.26 38.42
N CYS A 73 -0.32 -14.89 39.04
CA CYS A 73 0.32 -13.59 38.83
C CYS A 73 0.75 -13.39 37.36
N ILE A 74 1.37 -14.41 36.78
CA ILE A 74 1.77 -14.39 35.34
C ILE A 74 0.54 -14.26 34.44
N ASP A 75 -0.51 -15.05 34.69
CA ASP A 75 -1.76 -15.04 33.94
C ASP A 75 -2.40 -13.64 33.92
N TYR A 76 -2.59 -13.02 35.10
CA TYR A 76 -3.19 -11.68 35.23
C TYR A 76 -2.32 -10.54 34.69
N ILE A 77 -1.00 -10.69 34.65
CA ILE A 77 -0.09 -9.73 34.00
C ILE A 77 -0.13 -9.89 32.47
N LEU A 78 -0.04 -11.12 31.99
CA LEU A 78 0.15 -11.36 30.55
C LEU A 78 -1.13 -11.25 29.73
N THR A 79 -2.30 -11.51 30.29
CA THR A 79 -3.57 -11.44 29.57
C THR A 79 -3.83 -10.04 28.97
N PRO A 80 -3.78 -8.93 29.73
CA PRO A 80 -3.91 -7.59 29.14
C PRO A 80 -2.76 -7.24 28.19
N ILE A 81 -1.52 -7.69 28.47
CA ILE A 81 -0.37 -7.48 27.58
C ILE A 81 -0.58 -8.18 26.24
N ALA A 82 -1.09 -9.42 26.22
CA ALA A 82 -1.38 -10.15 25.00
C ALA A 82 -2.46 -9.45 24.16
N GLY A 83 -3.52 -8.94 24.82
CA GLY A 83 -4.54 -8.11 24.18
C GLY A 83 -3.98 -6.82 23.55
N ALA A 84 -3.08 -6.13 24.27
CA ALA A 84 -2.41 -4.94 23.76
C ALA A 84 -1.43 -5.27 22.62
N ALA A 85 -0.77 -6.43 22.65
CA ALA A 85 0.13 -6.86 21.57
C ALA A 85 -0.63 -7.08 20.27
N LEU A 86 -1.89 -7.56 20.30
CA LEU A 86 -2.76 -7.62 19.12
C LEU A 86 -2.96 -6.23 18.49
N VAL A 87 -3.23 -5.22 19.32
CA VAL A 87 -3.33 -3.82 18.87
C VAL A 87 -1.98 -3.30 18.36
N GLY A 88 -0.88 -3.75 18.93
CA GLY A 88 0.48 -3.44 18.50
C GLY A 88 0.76 -3.80 17.02
N GLN A 89 0.09 -4.83 16.49
CA GLN A 89 0.14 -5.20 15.07
C GLN A 89 -0.39 -4.09 14.14
N MET A 90 -1.30 -3.25 14.63
CA MET A 90 -1.88 -2.12 13.88
C MET A 90 -0.94 -0.94 13.73
N ARG A 91 0.17 -0.89 14.50
CA ARG A 91 1.17 0.21 14.53
C ARG A 91 0.57 1.61 14.71
N LEU A 92 -0.53 1.73 15.41
CA LEU A 92 -1.10 3.03 15.75
C LEU A 92 -0.21 3.73 16.79
N ARG A 93 0.27 4.93 16.46
CA ARG A 93 1.00 5.81 17.38
C ARG A 93 0.12 7.02 17.71
N ASN A 94 -0.80 6.85 18.64
CA ASN A 94 -1.70 7.91 19.08
C ASN A 94 -1.75 7.99 20.61
N VAL A 95 -2.51 8.94 21.13
CA VAL A 95 -2.69 9.13 22.58
C VAL A 95 -3.27 7.87 23.24
N TRP A 96 -4.19 7.19 22.57
CA TRP A 96 -4.88 6.00 23.11
C TRP A 96 -3.93 4.82 23.33
N THR A 97 -2.93 4.63 22.45
CA THR A 97 -1.88 3.61 22.66
C THR A 97 -0.99 3.94 23.84
N LYS A 98 -0.71 5.22 24.09
CA LYS A 98 0.06 5.64 25.28
C LYS A 98 -0.74 5.37 26.56
N ILE A 99 -2.03 5.72 26.58
CA ILE A 99 -2.94 5.45 27.71
C ILE A 99 -3.00 3.93 27.97
N LEU A 100 -3.18 3.11 26.93
CA LEU A 100 -3.21 1.65 27.08
C LEU A 100 -1.93 1.13 27.75
N ASN A 101 -0.76 1.60 27.31
CA ASN A 101 0.52 1.18 27.91
C ASN A 101 0.64 1.58 29.39
N VAL A 102 0.12 2.77 29.77
CA VAL A 102 0.12 3.22 31.18
C VAL A 102 -0.80 2.33 32.02
N VAL A 103 -2.00 2.01 31.51
CA VAL A 103 -2.94 1.11 32.21
C VAL A 103 -2.32 -0.27 32.40
N ILE A 104 -1.68 -0.85 31.38
CA ILE A 104 -0.99 -2.15 31.47
C ILE A 104 0.17 -2.10 32.48
N LEU A 105 0.95 -1.03 32.48
CA LEU A 105 2.03 -0.87 33.47
C LEU A 105 1.46 -0.83 34.89
N PHE A 106 0.37 -0.11 35.11
CA PHE A 106 -0.31 -0.04 36.39
C PHE A 106 -0.81 -1.43 36.83
N ASN A 107 -1.48 -2.20 35.94
CA ASN A 107 -1.86 -3.58 36.20
C ASN A 107 -0.65 -4.42 36.63
N THR A 108 0.43 -4.36 35.86
CA THR A 108 1.63 -5.14 36.16
C THR A 108 2.16 -4.86 37.58
N LEU A 109 2.23 -3.58 37.96
CA LEU A 109 2.69 -3.17 39.28
C LEU A 109 1.75 -3.66 40.39
N ILE A 110 0.43 -3.53 40.22
CA ILE A 110 -0.55 -4.02 41.18
C ILE A 110 -0.48 -5.54 41.35
N GLN A 111 -0.36 -6.30 40.26
CA GLN A 111 -0.26 -7.76 40.33
C GLN A 111 1.03 -8.20 41.06
N LEU A 112 2.15 -7.52 40.84
CA LEU A 112 3.41 -7.78 41.57
C LEU A 112 3.24 -7.52 43.09
N VAL A 113 2.58 -6.42 43.47
CA VAL A 113 2.28 -6.14 44.88
C VAL A 113 1.29 -7.18 45.43
N SER A 114 0.27 -7.55 44.66
CA SER A 114 -0.73 -8.55 45.03
C SER A 114 -0.15 -9.93 45.29
N PHE A 115 0.95 -10.29 44.58
CA PHE A 115 1.65 -11.56 44.81
C PHE A 115 2.06 -11.72 46.30
N PHE A 116 2.52 -10.64 46.95
CA PHE A 116 2.93 -10.64 48.37
C PHE A 116 1.78 -10.37 49.31
N THR A 117 0.83 -9.50 48.97
CA THR A 117 -0.23 -9.03 49.87
C THR A 117 -1.51 -9.85 49.77
N GLY A 118 -1.73 -10.59 48.69
CA GLY A 118 -3.00 -11.30 48.44
C GLY A 118 -4.18 -10.38 48.10
N TRP A 119 -3.93 -9.13 47.67
CA TRP A 119 -5.00 -8.15 47.39
C TRP A 119 -5.91 -8.57 46.25
N MET A 120 -5.36 -9.11 45.15
CA MET A 120 -6.14 -9.53 43.99
C MET A 120 -6.41 -11.04 44.02
N THR A 121 -5.45 -11.82 44.50
CA THR A 121 -5.47 -13.29 44.42
C THR A 121 -5.10 -13.91 45.77
N LYS A 122 -5.90 -14.86 46.23
CA LYS A 122 -5.63 -15.66 47.42
C LYS A 122 -5.68 -17.15 47.08
N VAL A 123 -4.89 -17.93 47.78
CA VAL A 123 -4.88 -19.40 47.72
C VAL A 123 -5.21 -19.91 49.09
N ASP A 124 -6.20 -20.77 49.21
CA ASP A 124 -6.65 -21.37 50.48
C ASP A 124 -5.73 -22.57 50.87
N GLU A 125 -5.97 -23.13 52.07
CA GLU A 125 -5.24 -24.30 52.57
C GLU A 125 -5.44 -25.57 51.74
N LYS A 126 -6.55 -25.63 50.95
CA LYS A 126 -6.85 -26.72 50.03
C LYS A 126 -6.25 -26.51 48.63
N HIS A 127 -5.41 -25.47 48.49
CA HIS A 127 -4.78 -25.07 47.24
C HIS A 127 -5.75 -24.66 46.12
N TYR A 128 -6.93 -24.15 46.47
CA TYR A 128 -7.83 -23.51 45.52
C TYR A 128 -7.60 -22.01 45.44
N TYR A 129 -7.75 -21.50 44.25
CA TYR A 129 -7.68 -20.07 43.99
C TYR A 129 -9.00 -19.38 44.37
N HIS A 130 -8.88 -18.23 45.01
CA HIS A 130 -9.99 -17.32 45.35
C HIS A 130 -9.65 -15.87 45.01
N HIS A 131 -10.68 -15.07 44.72
CA HIS A 131 -10.54 -13.63 44.53
C HIS A 131 -10.13 -12.95 45.83
N GLY A 132 -9.20 -12.02 45.78
CA GLY A 132 -8.79 -11.20 46.90
C GLY A 132 -9.77 -10.03 47.13
N PRO A 133 -9.58 -9.25 48.22
CA PRO A 133 -10.51 -8.17 48.59
C PRO A 133 -10.55 -7.01 47.60
N LEU A 134 -9.49 -6.80 46.80
CA LEU A 134 -9.40 -5.73 45.82
C LEU A 134 -9.54 -6.23 44.36
N TYR A 135 -10.06 -7.45 44.17
CA TYR A 135 -10.22 -8.04 42.83
C TYR A 135 -11.09 -7.16 41.89
N ASN A 136 -12.02 -6.39 42.44
CA ASN A 136 -12.86 -5.48 41.65
C ASN A 136 -12.03 -4.37 40.92
N ILE A 137 -10.83 -4.02 41.43
CA ILE A 137 -9.92 -3.08 40.74
C ILE A 137 -9.44 -3.69 39.43
N TYR A 138 -9.07 -4.99 39.48
CA TYR A 138 -8.67 -5.72 38.26
C TYR A 138 -9.81 -5.78 37.23
N ILE A 139 -11.05 -6.04 37.67
CA ILE A 139 -12.22 -6.02 36.79
C ILE A 139 -12.38 -4.64 36.12
N GLY A 140 -12.32 -3.56 36.94
CA GLY A 140 -12.42 -2.19 36.42
C GLY A 140 -11.34 -1.87 35.38
N GLU A 141 -10.09 -2.26 35.66
CA GLU A 141 -8.96 -2.10 34.76
C GLU A 141 -9.12 -2.91 33.45
N TYR A 142 -9.58 -4.13 33.55
CA TYR A 142 -9.86 -4.99 32.41
C TYR A 142 -10.92 -4.38 31.48
N VAL A 143 -11.98 -3.79 32.03
CA VAL A 143 -13.00 -3.05 31.27
C VAL A 143 -12.38 -1.84 30.56
N ILE A 144 -11.50 -1.10 31.24
CA ILE A 144 -10.78 0.04 30.62
C ILE A 144 -9.92 -0.44 29.45
N VAL A 145 -9.17 -1.54 29.60
CA VAL A 145 -8.37 -2.12 28.52
C VAL A 145 -9.25 -2.51 27.32
N LEU A 146 -10.39 -3.16 27.55
CA LEU A 146 -11.34 -3.51 26.49
C LEU A 146 -11.85 -2.28 25.75
N LEU A 147 -12.23 -1.23 26.45
CA LEU A 147 -12.70 0.02 25.84
C LEU A 147 -11.60 0.67 24.98
N LEU A 148 -10.37 0.69 25.49
CA LEU A 148 -9.22 1.22 24.75
C LEU A 148 -8.92 0.39 23.49
N VAL A 149 -9.01 -0.94 23.57
CA VAL A 149 -8.88 -1.83 22.43
C VAL A 149 -9.96 -1.54 21.37
N ILE A 150 -11.21 -1.37 21.79
CA ILE A 150 -12.32 -0.99 20.88
C ILE A 150 -12.01 0.33 20.15
N ILE A 151 -11.63 1.37 20.89
CA ILE A 151 -11.26 2.68 20.30
C ILE A 151 -10.13 2.54 19.28
N LEU A 152 -9.12 1.73 19.59
CA LEU A 152 -7.98 1.51 18.71
C LEU A 152 -8.36 0.73 17.44
N PHE A 153 -9.23 -0.29 17.54
CA PHE A 153 -9.77 -1.00 16.39
C PHE A 153 -10.62 -0.09 15.48
N LEU A 154 -11.47 0.74 16.08
CA LEU A 154 -12.27 1.71 15.32
C LEU A 154 -11.40 2.73 14.57
N ASN A 155 -10.32 3.20 15.21
CA ASN A 155 -9.36 4.09 14.56
C ASN A 155 -8.56 3.38 13.47
N TYR A 156 -8.18 2.13 13.67
CA TYR A 156 -7.47 1.33 12.67
C TYR A 156 -8.34 1.09 11.43
N GLY A 157 -9.61 0.75 11.62
CA GLY A 157 -10.56 0.53 10.53
C GLY A 157 -10.71 1.73 9.60
N LYS A 158 -10.48 2.97 10.08
CA LYS A 158 -10.54 4.17 9.24
C LYS A 158 -9.47 4.19 8.12
N ASN A 159 -8.37 3.48 8.29
CA ASN A 159 -7.28 3.40 7.32
C ASN A 159 -7.60 2.48 6.13
N PHE A 160 -8.69 1.73 6.19
CA PHE A 160 -9.10 0.79 5.16
C PHE A 160 -10.17 1.39 4.24
N ARG A 161 -10.27 0.89 3.00
CA ARG A 161 -11.36 1.22 2.08
C ARG A 161 -12.70 0.83 2.72
N LYS A 162 -13.78 1.56 2.40
CA LYS A 162 -15.11 1.34 3.01
C LYS A 162 -15.56 -0.13 2.97
N GLN A 163 -15.25 -0.84 1.88
CA GLN A 163 -15.60 -2.26 1.69
C GLN A 163 -14.94 -3.19 2.71
N ASN A 164 -13.70 -2.91 3.16
CA ASN A 164 -12.93 -3.78 4.05
C ASN A 164 -13.06 -3.40 5.54
N ARG A 165 -13.73 -2.29 5.87
CA ARG A 165 -13.89 -1.83 7.26
C ARG A 165 -14.77 -2.77 8.07
N LEU A 166 -15.84 -3.28 7.46
CA LEU A 166 -16.80 -4.15 8.13
C LEU A 166 -16.12 -5.41 8.69
N SER A 167 -15.26 -6.07 7.90
CA SER A 167 -14.57 -7.28 8.34
C SER A 167 -13.66 -7.05 9.54
N ILE A 168 -12.96 -5.91 9.61
CA ILE A 168 -12.11 -5.54 10.77
C ILE A 168 -12.97 -5.33 12.02
N TYR A 169 -14.12 -4.66 11.90
CA TYR A 169 -15.02 -4.46 13.02
C TYR A 169 -15.66 -5.78 13.49
N LEU A 170 -15.97 -6.70 12.57
CA LEU A 170 -16.44 -8.04 12.91
C LEU A 170 -15.38 -8.86 13.66
N VAL A 171 -14.09 -8.75 13.29
CA VAL A 171 -12.98 -9.36 14.04
C VAL A 171 -12.94 -8.84 15.48
N MET A 172 -13.09 -7.53 15.65
CA MET A 172 -13.16 -6.91 16.98
C MET A 172 -14.35 -7.46 17.79
N VAL A 173 -15.54 -7.46 17.21
CA VAL A 173 -16.75 -7.98 17.86
C VAL A 173 -16.58 -9.45 18.25
N PHE A 174 -16.01 -10.26 17.36
CA PHE A 174 -15.75 -11.68 17.62
C PHE A 174 -14.83 -11.87 18.84
N MET A 175 -13.73 -11.12 18.93
CA MET A 175 -12.82 -11.20 20.08
C MET A 175 -13.50 -10.77 21.38
N LEU A 176 -14.30 -9.68 21.34
CA LEU A 176 -15.04 -9.20 22.50
C LEU A 176 -16.07 -10.23 22.98
N VAL A 177 -16.81 -10.84 22.06
CA VAL A 177 -17.78 -11.90 22.40
C VAL A 177 -17.08 -13.08 23.09
N GLY A 178 -15.93 -13.54 22.57
CA GLY A 178 -15.17 -14.64 23.18
C GLY A 178 -14.71 -14.33 24.61
N ILE A 179 -14.31 -13.08 24.86
CA ILE A 179 -13.89 -12.60 26.18
C ILE A 179 -15.10 -12.50 27.14
N ILE A 180 -16.19 -11.86 26.69
CA ILE A 180 -17.42 -11.67 27.50
C ILE A 180 -18.05 -13.03 27.83
N MET A 181 -18.03 -13.99 26.88
CA MET A 181 -18.55 -15.34 27.16
C MET A 181 -17.75 -16.04 28.27
N GLN A 182 -16.45 -15.89 28.31
CA GLN A 182 -15.62 -16.48 29.36
C GLN A 182 -15.97 -15.90 30.75
N GLU A 183 -16.13 -14.58 30.85
CA GLU A 183 -16.44 -13.93 32.10
C GLU A 183 -17.91 -14.16 32.55
N GLY A 184 -18.84 -14.20 31.57
CA GLY A 184 -20.28 -14.32 31.83
C GLY A 184 -20.78 -15.75 32.13
N LEU A 185 -20.19 -16.75 31.47
CA LEU A 185 -20.56 -18.17 31.62
C LEU A 185 -19.80 -18.87 32.74
N GLY A 186 -18.86 -18.18 33.38
CA GLY A 186 -18.17 -18.62 34.59
C GLY A 186 -17.02 -19.60 34.33
N LYS A 187 -16.60 -20.28 35.41
CA LYS A 187 -15.32 -21.06 35.44
C LYS A 187 -15.24 -22.21 34.44
N ASP A 188 -16.34 -22.59 33.81
CA ASP A 188 -16.42 -23.78 32.95
C ASP A 188 -16.15 -23.48 31.48
N VAL A 189 -16.21 -22.20 31.08
CA VAL A 189 -16.01 -21.76 29.69
C VAL A 189 -14.73 -20.95 29.58
N ARG A 190 -13.81 -21.40 28.75
CA ARG A 190 -12.48 -20.78 28.53
C ARG A 190 -12.29 -20.50 27.05
N THR A 191 -12.84 -19.37 26.57
CA THR A 191 -12.90 -19.02 25.14
C THR A 191 -12.01 -17.84 24.78
N ALA A 192 -11.49 -17.08 25.74
CA ALA A 192 -10.77 -15.83 25.49
C ALA A 192 -9.53 -16.05 24.62
N TYR A 193 -8.65 -17.01 24.94
CA TYR A 193 -7.44 -17.24 24.15
C TYR A 193 -7.72 -17.84 22.77
N LEU A 194 -8.79 -18.65 22.63
CA LEU A 194 -9.26 -19.12 21.33
C LEU A 194 -9.71 -17.93 20.46
N ALA A 195 -10.53 -17.05 21.01
CA ALA A 195 -10.98 -15.84 20.32
C ALA A 195 -9.83 -14.90 19.97
N MET A 196 -8.86 -14.72 20.88
CA MET A 196 -7.65 -13.94 20.63
C MET A 196 -6.79 -14.55 19.51
N THR A 197 -6.66 -15.87 19.46
CA THR A 197 -5.88 -16.56 18.41
C THR A 197 -6.56 -16.45 17.06
N ILE A 198 -7.87 -16.64 16.97
CA ILE A 198 -8.63 -16.41 15.74
C ILE A 198 -8.55 -14.94 15.33
N GLY A 199 -8.69 -14.02 16.28
CA GLY A 199 -8.51 -12.59 16.04
C GLY A 199 -7.10 -12.26 15.51
N ALA A 200 -6.06 -12.86 16.08
CA ALA A 200 -4.70 -12.71 15.60
C ALA A 200 -4.51 -13.22 14.17
N THR A 201 -5.17 -14.35 13.81
CA THR A 201 -5.18 -14.91 12.46
C THR A 201 -5.82 -13.95 11.46
N LEU A 202 -7.01 -13.45 11.79
CA LEU A 202 -7.74 -12.52 10.94
C LEU A 202 -7.00 -11.19 10.80
N MET A 203 -6.37 -10.70 11.88
CA MET A 203 -5.52 -9.50 11.83
C MET A 203 -4.26 -9.70 10.98
N PHE A 204 -3.67 -10.89 10.99
CA PHE A 204 -2.57 -11.23 10.09
C PHE A 204 -3.01 -11.17 8.63
N ILE A 205 -4.15 -11.77 8.28
CA ILE A 205 -4.72 -11.75 6.93
C ILE A 205 -4.95 -10.28 6.50
N HIS A 206 -5.67 -9.49 7.29
CA HIS A 206 -5.92 -8.08 6.97
C HIS A 206 -4.66 -7.24 6.85
N SER A 207 -3.64 -7.50 7.70
CA SER A 207 -2.37 -6.77 7.61
C SER A 207 -1.59 -7.12 6.34
N THR A 208 -1.68 -8.35 5.86
CA THR A 208 -1.04 -8.79 4.61
C THR A 208 -1.74 -8.22 3.39
N GLU A 209 -3.09 -8.29 3.35
CA GLU A 209 -3.91 -7.68 2.30
C GLU A 209 -3.67 -6.16 2.19
N TYR A 210 -3.69 -5.45 3.31
CA TYR A 210 -3.40 -4.00 3.32
C TYR A 210 -2.00 -3.68 2.80
N SER A 211 -1.00 -4.48 3.18
CA SER A 211 0.38 -4.28 2.72
C SER A 211 0.53 -4.56 1.22
N GLN A 212 -0.21 -5.55 0.69
CA GLN A 212 -0.27 -5.84 -0.73
C GLN A 212 -0.89 -4.68 -1.50
N GLN A 213 -2.07 -4.24 -1.09
CA GLN A 213 -2.81 -3.16 -1.75
C GLN A 213 -1.98 -1.87 -1.81
N LYS A 214 -1.28 -1.53 -0.72
CA LYS A 214 -0.41 -0.36 -0.70
C LYS A 214 0.74 -0.47 -1.70
N LYS A 215 1.35 -1.65 -1.84
CA LYS A 215 2.40 -1.88 -2.83
C LYS A 215 1.88 -1.79 -4.26
N ASP A 216 0.68 -2.31 -4.50
CA ASP A 216 0.06 -2.26 -5.83
C ASP A 216 -0.29 -0.82 -6.22
N ASP A 217 -0.78 -0.01 -5.27
CA ASP A 217 -1.03 1.43 -5.47
C ASP A 217 0.29 2.18 -5.75
N GLU A 218 1.36 1.93 -4.98
CA GLU A 218 2.69 2.52 -5.19
C GLU A 218 3.28 2.13 -6.57
N LEU A 219 3.14 0.87 -6.98
CA LEU A 219 3.57 0.40 -8.30
C LEU A 219 2.76 1.04 -9.43
N LEU A 220 1.46 1.24 -9.23
CA LEU A 220 0.61 1.92 -10.20
C LEU A 220 1.03 3.39 -10.38
N GLU A 221 1.28 4.10 -9.28
CA GLU A 221 1.78 5.49 -9.33
C GLU A 221 3.13 5.57 -10.05
N GLN A 222 4.06 4.66 -9.76
CA GLN A 222 5.34 4.59 -10.46
C GLN A 222 5.15 4.32 -11.96
N ARG A 223 4.25 3.41 -12.34
CA ARG A 223 3.94 3.13 -13.75
C ARG A 223 3.36 4.34 -14.47
N ILE A 224 2.49 5.11 -13.81
CA ILE A 224 1.93 6.35 -14.37
C ILE A 224 3.04 7.39 -14.55
N GLN A 225 3.91 7.58 -13.56
CA GLN A 225 5.05 8.52 -13.63
C GLN A 225 6.04 8.15 -14.75
N ILE A 226 6.29 6.85 -14.99
CA ILE A 226 7.17 6.40 -16.08
C ILE A 226 6.48 6.57 -17.45
N LYS A 227 5.15 6.43 -17.55
CA LYS A 227 4.41 6.51 -18.80
C LYS A 227 4.21 7.93 -19.33
N THR A 228 4.30 8.94 -18.47
CA THR A 228 4.12 10.34 -18.85
C THR A 228 5.43 11.10 -18.78
N ASP A 229 5.67 12.01 -19.74
CA ASP A 229 6.79 12.95 -19.71
C ASP A 229 6.48 14.06 -18.71
N ALA A 230 7.38 14.28 -17.75
CA ALA A 230 7.14 15.19 -16.62
C ALA A 230 7.03 16.67 -17.04
N LEU A 231 7.68 17.08 -18.15
CA LEU A 231 7.66 18.45 -18.63
C LEU A 231 6.41 18.76 -19.43
N THR A 232 6.02 17.82 -20.33
CA THR A 232 4.97 18.08 -21.33
C THR A 232 3.62 17.47 -20.98
N GLY A 233 3.59 16.48 -20.09
CA GLY A 233 2.38 15.71 -19.80
C GLY A 233 1.94 14.77 -20.93
N LEU A 234 2.67 14.69 -22.04
CA LEU A 234 2.47 13.69 -23.09
C LEU A 234 2.97 12.32 -22.64
N LEU A 235 2.71 11.29 -23.42
CA LEU A 235 3.26 9.97 -23.18
C LEU A 235 4.80 9.99 -23.35
N SER A 236 5.50 9.28 -22.46
CA SER A 236 6.96 9.25 -22.43
C SER A 236 7.53 8.29 -23.49
N ARG A 237 8.85 8.33 -23.68
CA ARG A 237 9.61 7.35 -24.49
C ARG A 237 9.38 5.90 -24.02
N TYR A 238 9.17 5.67 -22.73
CA TYR A 238 8.83 4.34 -22.21
C TYR A 238 7.46 3.88 -22.71
N ALA A 239 6.46 4.75 -22.71
CA ALA A 239 5.13 4.44 -23.23
C ALA A 239 5.16 4.20 -24.75
N TYR A 240 5.98 4.96 -25.50
CA TYR A 240 6.23 4.78 -26.93
C TYR A 240 6.80 3.39 -27.22
N ASN A 241 7.85 2.95 -26.53
CA ASN A 241 8.43 1.63 -26.71
C ASN A 241 7.41 0.50 -26.47
N ASN A 242 6.59 0.64 -25.42
CA ASN A 242 5.52 -0.33 -25.14
C ASN A 242 4.43 -0.34 -26.24
N ALA A 243 4.16 0.80 -26.88
CA ALA A 243 3.22 0.86 -27.99
C ALA A 243 3.79 0.15 -29.22
N LEU A 244 5.09 0.32 -29.53
CA LEU A 244 5.76 -0.41 -30.60
C LEU A 244 5.66 -1.92 -30.39
N ASP A 245 5.95 -2.42 -29.18
CA ASP A 245 5.84 -3.84 -28.87
C ASP A 245 4.42 -4.36 -29.10
N LYS A 246 3.40 -3.58 -28.72
CA LYS A 246 1.99 -3.94 -28.96
C LYS A 246 1.67 -4.00 -30.45
N TYR A 247 2.12 -3.03 -31.24
CA TYR A 247 1.86 -2.99 -32.68
C TYR A 247 2.64 -4.02 -33.50
N THR A 248 3.56 -4.77 -32.90
CA THR A 248 4.16 -5.95 -33.53
C THR A 248 3.15 -7.10 -33.66
N THR A 249 2.17 -7.18 -32.76
CA THR A 249 1.17 -8.25 -32.70
C THR A 249 -0.22 -7.82 -33.16
N ASP A 250 -0.59 -6.54 -32.95
CA ASP A 250 -1.93 -6.01 -33.20
C ASP A 250 -1.83 -4.58 -33.76
N MET A 251 -1.52 -4.48 -35.07
CA MET A 251 -1.37 -3.19 -35.74
C MET A 251 -2.67 -2.82 -36.49
N PRO A 252 -3.25 -1.63 -36.23
CA PRO A 252 -4.45 -1.18 -36.95
C PRO A 252 -4.20 -1.00 -38.46
N GLU A 253 -5.13 -1.43 -39.30
CA GLU A 253 -5.04 -1.28 -40.76
C GLU A 253 -4.94 0.20 -41.21
N SER A 254 -5.55 1.12 -40.47
CA SER A 254 -5.58 2.57 -40.74
C SER A 254 -4.52 3.34 -39.92
N LEU A 255 -3.43 2.70 -39.53
CA LEU A 255 -2.38 3.35 -38.74
C LEU A 255 -1.69 4.46 -39.54
N VAL A 256 -1.55 5.63 -38.93
CA VAL A 256 -0.73 6.75 -39.40
C VAL A 256 0.28 7.09 -38.32
N ALA A 257 1.54 7.21 -38.73
CA ALA A 257 2.63 7.68 -37.89
C ALA A 257 2.99 9.12 -38.28
N PHE A 258 3.16 9.98 -37.27
CA PHE A 258 3.72 11.32 -37.42
C PHE A 258 5.03 11.40 -36.63
N SER A 259 6.05 12.00 -37.28
CA SER A 259 7.30 12.41 -36.63
C SER A 259 7.35 13.93 -36.63
N ILE A 260 7.61 14.53 -35.48
CA ILE A 260 7.55 15.97 -35.26
C ILE A 260 8.77 16.41 -34.46
N ASP A 261 9.39 17.52 -34.87
CA ASP A 261 10.59 18.07 -34.27
C ASP A 261 10.49 19.60 -34.11
N ILE A 262 11.05 20.13 -33.03
CA ILE A 262 11.07 21.59 -32.79
C ILE A 262 12.26 22.22 -33.50
N ASN A 263 11.98 23.18 -34.37
CA ASN A 263 13.03 23.91 -35.09
C ASN A 263 13.70 24.97 -34.18
N GLY A 264 15.01 24.92 -34.11
CA GLY A 264 15.82 25.97 -33.45
C GLY A 264 15.81 25.92 -31.92
N LEU A 265 15.39 24.83 -31.28
CA LEU A 265 15.39 24.68 -29.82
C LEU A 265 16.75 24.94 -29.20
N LYS A 266 17.84 24.40 -29.79
CA LYS A 266 19.19 24.61 -29.29
C LYS A 266 19.58 26.10 -29.30
N ARG A 267 19.26 26.83 -30.37
CA ARG A 267 19.52 28.27 -30.42
C ARG A 267 18.78 29.05 -29.34
N VAL A 268 17.53 28.70 -29.07
CA VAL A 268 16.76 29.31 -27.99
C VAL A 268 17.40 29.01 -26.65
N ASN A 269 17.78 27.77 -26.37
CA ASN A 269 18.50 27.39 -25.16
C ASN A 269 19.80 28.18 -24.99
N ASP A 270 20.60 28.32 -26.06
CA ASP A 270 21.90 28.98 -26.04
C ASP A 270 21.79 30.51 -25.88
N THR A 271 20.67 31.10 -26.36
CA THR A 271 20.48 32.59 -26.33
C THR A 271 19.61 33.06 -25.18
N LEU A 272 18.55 32.35 -24.82
CA LEU A 272 17.54 32.74 -23.83
C LEU A 272 17.50 31.84 -22.58
N GLY A 273 18.32 30.77 -22.59
CA GLY A 273 18.40 29.85 -21.47
C GLY A 273 17.39 28.67 -21.56
N HIS A 274 17.58 27.68 -20.69
CA HIS A 274 16.79 26.43 -20.71
C HIS A 274 15.30 26.64 -20.39
N GLU A 275 14.95 27.66 -19.59
CA GLU A 275 13.54 27.96 -19.29
C GLU A 275 12.77 28.37 -20.56
N ALA A 276 13.40 29.10 -21.47
CA ALA A 276 12.82 29.45 -22.76
C ALA A 276 12.68 28.22 -23.67
N GLY A 277 13.64 27.31 -23.63
CA GLY A 277 13.56 26.02 -24.34
C GLY A 277 12.44 25.11 -23.80
N ASP A 278 12.27 25.06 -22.49
CA ASP A 278 11.20 24.33 -21.86
C ASP A 278 9.82 24.90 -22.23
N GLU A 279 9.69 26.23 -22.34
CA GLU A 279 8.49 26.89 -22.83
C GLU A 279 8.16 26.46 -24.26
N LEU A 280 9.15 26.40 -25.17
CA LEU A 280 8.97 25.90 -26.54
C LEU A 280 8.52 24.45 -26.55
N ILE A 281 9.13 23.58 -25.75
CA ILE A 281 8.78 22.17 -25.66
C ILE A 281 7.34 22.01 -25.16
N CYS A 282 6.95 22.76 -24.12
CA CYS A 282 5.57 22.75 -23.62
C CYS A 282 4.59 23.28 -24.64
N GLY A 283 4.96 24.34 -25.39
CA GLY A 283 4.14 24.91 -26.47
C GLY A 283 3.93 23.93 -27.61
N ALA A 284 4.99 23.24 -28.03
CA ALA A 284 4.90 22.18 -29.04
C ALA A 284 3.97 21.05 -28.60
N ALA A 285 4.18 20.58 -27.37
CA ALA A 285 3.36 19.52 -26.79
C ALA A 285 1.87 19.92 -26.71
N ALA A 286 1.57 21.17 -26.34
CA ALA A 286 0.21 21.69 -26.28
C ALA A 286 -0.44 21.74 -27.69
N CYS A 287 0.28 22.19 -28.73
CA CYS A 287 -0.21 22.17 -30.10
C CYS A 287 -0.48 20.73 -30.57
N ILE A 288 0.45 19.81 -30.33
CA ILE A 288 0.31 18.40 -30.72
C ILE A 288 -0.88 17.77 -30.00
N LYS A 289 -1.00 17.98 -28.70
CA LYS A 289 -2.11 17.45 -27.91
C LYS A 289 -3.44 17.98 -28.40
N ASN A 290 -3.55 19.27 -28.70
CA ASN A 290 -4.78 19.88 -29.18
C ASN A 290 -5.30 19.25 -30.47
N VAL A 291 -4.39 18.85 -31.37
CA VAL A 291 -4.78 18.23 -32.64
C VAL A 291 -5.06 16.74 -32.53
N PHE A 292 -4.34 16.02 -31.69
CA PHE A 292 -4.33 14.56 -31.72
C PHE A 292 -4.92 13.86 -30.49
N ASP A 293 -5.26 14.57 -29.39
CA ASP A 293 -5.66 13.93 -28.11
C ASP A 293 -6.88 12.99 -28.26
N GLU A 294 -7.80 13.30 -29.18
CA GLU A 294 -9.00 12.50 -29.40
C GLU A 294 -8.82 11.36 -30.43
N VAL A 295 -7.77 11.43 -31.26
CA VAL A 295 -7.61 10.57 -32.45
C VAL A 295 -6.36 9.69 -32.38
N GLY A 296 -5.42 9.96 -31.47
CA GLY A 296 -4.16 9.23 -31.40
C GLY A 296 -3.43 9.37 -30.08
N SER A 297 -2.30 8.70 -30.01
CA SER A 297 -1.41 8.75 -28.85
C SER A 297 -0.18 9.59 -29.17
N CYS A 298 0.05 10.62 -28.35
CA CYS A 298 1.16 11.59 -28.50
C CYS A 298 2.30 11.24 -27.55
N TYR A 299 3.48 11.05 -28.07
CA TYR A 299 4.68 10.65 -27.32
C TYR A 299 5.77 11.70 -27.46
N ARG A 300 6.49 11.99 -26.38
CA ARG A 300 7.78 12.67 -26.42
C ARG A 300 8.89 11.64 -26.31
N THR A 301 9.68 11.49 -27.38
CA THR A 301 10.72 10.44 -27.50
C THR A 301 12.14 10.94 -27.27
N GLY A 302 12.35 12.24 -27.41
CA GLY A 302 13.65 12.91 -27.24
C GLY A 302 13.50 14.31 -26.64
N GLY A 303 14.54 15.11 -26.70
CA GLY A 303 14.55 16.49 -26.22
C GLY A 303 13.53 17.37 -26.95
N ASP A 304 13.61 17.37 -28.29
CA ASP A 304 12.81 18.14 -29.24
C ASP A 304 11.92 17.24 -30.16
N GLU A 305 11.96 15.92 -29.96
CA GLU A 305 11.34 14.93 -30.82
C GLU A 305 10.02 14.42 -30.24
N PHE A 306 8.98 14.38 -31.07
CA PHE A 306 7.66 13.83 -30.75
C PHE A 306 7.21 12.85 -31.81
N ILE A 307 6.52 11.81 -31.40
CA ILE A 307 5.87 10.83 -32.27
C ILE A 307 4.39 10.81 -31.94
N VAL A 308 3.55 10.74 -32.98
CA VAL A 308 2.13 10.48 -32.82
C VAL A 308 1.76 9.24 -33.62
N LEU A 309 1.01 8.34 -32.97
CA LEU A 309 0.45 7.16 -33.59
C LEU A 309 -1.07 7.25 -33.51
N ALA A 310 -1.73 7.34 -34.66
CA ALA A 310 -3.18 7.55 -34.75
C ALA A 310 -3.80 6.62 -35.78
N SER A 311 -5.08 6.29 -35.59
CA SER A 311 -5.86 5.52 -36.58
C SER A 311 -6.78 6.49 -37.32
N MET A 312 -6.41 6.81 -38.58
CA MET A 312 -7.13 7.78 -39.38
C MET A 312 -6.84 7.59 -40.87
N SER A 313 -7.66 8.23 -41.73
CA SER A 313 -7.45 8.29 -43.17
C SER A 313 -6.33 9.27 -43.55
N LYS A 314 -5.79 9.13 -44.76
CA LYS A 314 -4.81 10.09 -45.31
C LYS A 314 -5.32 11.54 -45.32
N ASN A 315 -6.59 11.76 -45.67
CA ASN A 315 -7.16 13.12 -45.71
C ASN A 315 -7.19 13.78 -44.33
N GLU A 316 -7.54 13.01 -43.31
CA GLU A 316 -7.48 13.47 -41.90
C GLU A 316 -6.05 13.75 -41.46
N ALA A 317 -5.09 12.92 -41.87
CA ALA A 317 -3.67 13.14 -41.56
C ALA A 317 -3.15 14.46 -42.17
N VAL A 318 -3.49 14.75 -43.43
CA VAL A 318 -3.15 16.02 -44.08
C VAL A 318 -3.76 17.20 -43.33
N LYS A 319 -5.04 17.08 -42.91
CA LYS A 319 -5.70 18.11 -42.13
C LYS A 319 -5.02 18.34 -40.78
N CYS A 320 -4.63 17.30 -40.08
CA CYS A 320 -3.89 17.41 -38.81
C CYS A 320 -2.57 18.18 -38.99
N VAL A 321 -1.81 17.93 -40.07
CA VAL A 321 -0.60 18.70 -40.36
C VAL A 321 -0.90 20.17 -40.54
N GLN A 322 -1.95 20.51 -41.33
CA GLN A 322 -2.40 21.91 -41.54
C GLN A 322 -2.84 22.58 -40.24
N ASP A 323 -3.56 21.85 -39.37
CA ASP A 323 -4.02 22.36 -38.10
C ASP A 323 -2.81 22.61 -37.12
N ILE A 324 -1.79 21.72 -37.10
CA ILE A 324 -0.54 21.99 -36.37
C ILE A 324 0.15 23.25 -36.89
N GLU A 325 0.30 23.41 -38.21
CA GLU A 325 0.95 24.59 -38.79
C GLU A 325 0.18 25.88 -38.45
N LYS A 326 -1.12 25.83 -38.41
CA LYS A 326 -1.96 26.95 -38.02
C LYS A 326 -1.81 27.31 -36.56
N LEU A 327 -1.80 26.31 -35.67
CA LEU A 327 -1.62 26.51 -34.22
C LEU A 327 -0.24 27.06 -33.92
N THR A 328 0.81 26.55 -34.54
CA THR A 328 2.18 27.01 -34.31
C THR A 328 2.41 28.43 -34.81
N LYS A 329 1.81 28.82 -35.95
CA LYS A 329 1.86 30.20 -36.47
C LYS A 329 1.23 31.23 -35.51
N ASN A 330 0.20 30.82 -34.78
CA ASN A 330 -0.53 31.69 -33.86
C ASN A 330 -0.04 31.54 -32.41
N TRP A 331 0.95 30.69 -32.16
CA TRP A 331 1.47 30.46 -30.83
C TRP A 331 2.43 31.59 -30.42
N THR A 332 2.28 32.06 -29.19
CA THR A 332 3.18 33.01 -28.54
C THR A 332 3.37 32.58 -27.11
N GLY A 333 4.62 32.53 -26.65
CA GLY A 333 4.97 32.30 -25.27
C GLY A 333 5.26 33.57 -24.49
N SER A 334 5.71 33.45 -23.27
CA SER A 334 6.11 34.56 -22.39
C SER A 334 7.61 34.91 -22.55
N LEU A 335 8.42 33.91 -22.88
CA LEU A 335 9.86 34.05 -23.08
C LEU A 335 10.26 33.98 -24.54
N VAL A 336 9.46 33.32 -25.36
CA VAL A 336 9.70 33.10 -26.79
C VAL A 336 8.46 33.49 -27.61
N ASP A 337 8.66 34.33 -28.62
CA ASP A 337 7.55 34.90 -29.41
C ASP A 337 7.04 33.99 -30.51
N SER A 338 7.74 32.91 -30.88
CA SER A 338 7.37 32.08 -32.00
C SER A 338 7.81 30.62 -31.81
N LEU A 339 6.96 29.70 -32.29
CA LEU A 339 7.20 28.28 -32.34
C LEU A 339 7.18 27.79 -33.79
N ALA A 340 8.17 26.97 -34.18
CA ALA A 340 8.18 26.32 -35.48
C ALA A 340 8.41 24.81 -35.32
N LEU A 341 7.57 24.02 -35.95
CA LEU A 341 7.65 22.57 -35.96
C LEU A 341 7.90 22.06 -37.38
N SER A 342 8.74 21.04 -37.51
CA SER A 342 8.84 20.22 -38.69
C SER A 342 8.05 18.94 -38.54
N VAL A 343 7.12 18.67 -39.44
CA VAL A 343 6.18 17.54 -39.35
C VAL A 343 6.35 16.66 -40.58
N GLY A 344 6.54 15.37 -40.37
CA GLY A 344 6.42 14.34 -41.38
C GLY A 344 5.38 13.30 -40.96
N TYR A 345 4.74 12.68 -41.93
CA TYR A 345 3.74 11.63 -41.64
C TYR A 345 3.81 10.50 -42.66
N ALA A 346 3.42 9.29 -42.25
CA ALA A 346 3.33 8.13 -43.15
C ALA A 346 2.03 7.36 -42.85
N VAL A 347 1.35 6.94 -43.90
CA VAL A 347 0.06 6.22 -43.85
C VAL A 347 0.31 4.75 -44.19
N LEU A 348 -0.14 3.82 -43.35
CA LEU A 348 0.08 2.38 -43.55
C LEU A 348 -0.57 1.88 -44.86
N GLU A 349 -1.71 2.44 -45.27
CA GLU A 349 -2.38 2.10 -46.52
C GLU A 349 -1.45 2.27 -47.75
N GLU A 350 -0.53 3.24 -47.73
CA GLU A 350 0.47 3.50 -48.79
C GLU A 350 1.75 2.68 -48.62
N HIS A 351 1.95 2.07 -47.45
CA HIS A 351 3.14 1.33 -47.07
C HIS A 351 2.79 -0.04 -46.45
N LYS A 352 1.96 -0.83 -47.16
CA LYS A 352 1.34 -2.06 -46.64
C LYS A 352 2.32 -3.13 -46.14
N ASP A 353 3.56 -3.12 -46.64
CA ASP A 353 4.60 -4.07 -46.25
C ASP A 353 5.40 -3.60 -45.01
N CYS A 354 5.16 -2.38 -44.53
CA CYS A 354 5.89 -1.83 -43.39
C CYS A 354 5.30 -2.31 -42.06
N ASN A 355 6.15 -2.67 -41.12
CA ASN A 355 5.79 -2.73 -39.74
C ASN A 355 5.73 -1.31 -39.11
N CYS A 356 5.22 -1.19 -37.86
CA CYS A 356 5.06 0.11 -37.20
C CYS A 356 6.38 0.91 -37.11
N SER A 357 7.49 0.28 -36.83
CA SER A 357 8.80 0.94 -36.75
C SER A 357 9.28 1.44 -38.10
N GLU A 358 9.08 0.68 -39.17
CA GLU A 358 9.41 1.10 -40.53
C GLU A 358 8.51 2.25 -41.02
N LEU A 359 7.22 2.23 -40.65
CA LEU A 359 6.29 3.32 -40.95
C LEU A 359 6.74 4.64 -40.28
N ILE A 360 7.18 4.57 -39.03
CA ILE A 360 7.72 5.73 -38.31
C ILE A 360 9.02 6.25 -39.01
N GLN A 361 9.90 5.35 -39.51
CA GLN A 361 11.07 5.78 -40.23
C GLN A 361 10.74 6.50 -41.55
N VAL A 362 9.63 6.13 -42.20
CA VAL A 362 9.16 6.86 -43.40
C VAL A 362 8.66 8.27 -42.98
N ALA A 363 7.91 8.37 -41.91
CA ALA A 363 7.46 9.66 -41.35
C ALA A 363 8.66 10.54 -40.94
N ASP A 364 9.68 9.94 -40.31
CA ASP A 364 10.90 10.64 -39.89
C ASP A 364 11.68 11.23 -41.07
N LYS A 365 11.83 10.47 -42.17
CA LYS A 365 12.44 10.98 -43.43
C LYS A 365 11.70 12.19 -43.98
N GLN A 366 10.38 12.19 -43.94
CA GLN A 366 9.56 13.34 -44.39
C GLN A 366 9.74 14.54 -43.45
N MET A 367 9.73 14.32 -42.12
CA MET A 367 10.01 15.36 -41.12
C MET A 367 11.41 15.99 -41.38
N TYR A 368 12.40 15.17 -41.65
CA TYR A 368 13.74 15.66 -41.94
C TYR A 368 13.79 16.55 -43.20
N MET A 369 13.07 16.18 -44.30
CA MET A 369 12.93 17.01 -45.47
C MET A 369 12.25 18.35 -45.16
N ALA A 370 11.19 18.33 -44.39
CA ALA A 370 10.49 19.56 -43.91
C ALA A 370 11.44 20.44 -43.07
N LYS A 371 12.27 19.84 -42.23
CA LYS A 371 13.29 20.52 -41.44
C LYS A 371 14.36 21.20 -42.30
N ASP A 372 14.84 20.51 -43.33
CA ASP A 372 15.82 21.08 -44.30
C ASP A 372 15.23 22.26 -45.06
N GLU A 373 13.96 22.16 -45.49
CA GLU A 373 13.28 23.25 -46.20
C GLU A 373 13.09 24.48 -45.29
N TYR A 374 12.73 24.29 -44.02
CA TYR A 374 12.63 25.35 -43.03
C TYR A 374 13.96 26.12 -42.89
N TYR A 375 15.09 25.41 -42.76
CA TYR A 375 16.41 26.07 -42.62
C TYR A 375 16.90 26.78 -43.91
N ARG A 376 16.51 26.26 -45.07
CA ARG A 376 16.80 26.92 -46.35
C ARG A 376 16.02 28.22 -46.50
N THR A 377 14.75 28.21 -46.16
CA THR A 377 13.85 29.38 -46.31
C THR A 377 14.15 30.47 -45.31
N THR A 378 14.49 30.09 -44.08
CA THR A 378 14.81 31.06 -43.00
C THR A 378 16.28 31.56 -43.06
N LYS A 379 17.13 31.00 -43.93
CA LYS A 379 18.58 31.31 -44.02
C LYS A 379 19.33 31.14 -42.71
N ILE A 380 18.85 30.32 -41.81
CA ILE A 380 19.48 30.02 -40.51
C ILE A 380 20.46 28.85 -40.73
N ASP A 381 21.72 29.01 -40.24
CA ASP A 381 22.70 27.95 -40.30
C ASP A 381 22.34 26.81 -39.34
N ARG A 382 21.97 25.64 -39.85
CA ARG A 382 21.61 24.45 -39.10
C ARG A 382 22.70 23.95 -38.16
N ARG A 383 23.99 24.25 -38.43
CA ARG A 383 25.12 23.83 -37.58
C ARG A 383 25.29 24.71 -36.35
N LYS A 384 24.62 25.88 -36.35
CA LYS A 384 24.63 26.85 -35.25
C LYS A 384 23.30 26.95 -34.51
N SER A 385 22.32 26.09 -34.83
CA SER A 385 20.96 26.09 -34.27
C SER A 385 20.70 24.86 -33.42
#